data_3918679412d6144ab5b3ac6398aaec98
#
_entry.id   3918679412d6144ab5b3ac6398aaec98
#
_cell.length_a   1.000
_cell.length_b   1.000
_cell.length_c   1.000
_cell.angle_alpha   90.00
_cell.angle_beta   90.00
_cell.angle_gamma   90.00
#
_symmetry.space_group_name_H-M   'P 1'
#
loop_
_entity.id
_entity.type
_entity.pdbx_description
1 polymer ?
#
loop_
_entity_poly.entity_id
_entity_poly.type
_entity_poly.pdbx_seq_one_letter_code
_entity_poly.pdbx_strand_id
1 'polypeptide(L)'
;VNTRNANAFTGKQGYESLKNLADTISKKLTEKQFQDEERPRKITSREILFGCTGTIGEKFPYEKITLQIPNLINKIRYTQNKFIWMKAALGIMTTDTKPKIAMEECKIGSEKVKIYGIAKGSGMIDPDMATTLAYIFTDASLSNDVLSKLLKKNIFNTFNAISCDGDTSTNDMATIFATNEVNNLQIKNINDSKIKNFDKSLNNVLLNLAKR
;
A
#
# COMPACT_ATOMS: atom_id res chain seq x y z
N VAL A 1 -1.83 8.11 0.63
CA VAL A 1 -0.82 8.18 1.71
C VAL A 1 -0.57 9.63 2.07
N ASN A 2 -0.58 9.95 3.36
CA ASN A 2 -0.21 11.25 3.90
C ASN A 2 1.13 11.13 4.63
N THR A 3 2.06 12.03 4.32
CA THR A 3 3.38 12.10 4.97
C THR A 3 3.52 13.38 5.80
N ARG A 4 4.46 13.39 6.74
CA ARG A 4 4.78 14.46 7.71
C ARG A 4 3.80 14.64 8.87
N ASN A 5 2.63 14.01 8.86
CA ASN A 5 1.71 13.94 9.99
C ASN A 5 1.19 12.52 10.13
N ALA A 6 1.36 11.93 11.30
CA ALA A 6 1.04 10.52 11.55
C ALA A 6 -0.46 10.25 11.74
N ASN A 7 -1.25 11.26 12.03
CA ASN A 7 -2.63 11.13 12.51
C ASN A 7 -2.75 10.17 13.71
N ALA A 8 -1.81 10.24 14.62
CA ALA A 8 -1.78 9.55 15.89
C ALA A 8 -1.89 10.57 17.03
N PHE A 9 -2.59 10.23 18.11
CA PHE A 9 -2.92 11.14 19.21
C PHE A 9 -3.68 12.41 18.80
N THR A 10 -4.45 12.33 17.72
CA THR A 10 -5.26 13.43 17.17
C THR A 10 -6.72 13.37 17.65
N GLY A 11 -7.08 12.34 18.41
CA GLY A 11 -8.40 12.16 19.00
C GLY A 11 -9.53 12.08 17.96
N LYS A 12 -10.72 12.49 18.37
CA LYS A 12 -11.93 12.48 17.54
C LYS A 12 -11.78 13.29 16.25
N GLN A 13 -11.07 14.41 16.31
CA GLN A 13 -10.85 15.28 15.15
C GLN A 13 -10.07 14.57 14.03
N GLY A 14 -9.02 13.81 14.36
CA GLY A 14 -8.26 13.06 13.37
C GLY A 14 -9.10 12.00 12.67
N TYR A 15 -9.95 11.30 13.43
CA TYR A 15 -10.88 10.30 12.88
C TYR A 15 -11.91 10.93 11.94
N GLU A 16 -12.57 12.00 12.37
CA GLU A 16 -13.56 12.73 11.55
C GLU A 16 -12.94 13.30 10.28
N SER A 17 -11.71 13.80 10.38
CA SER A 17 -10.96 14.29 9.22
C SER A 17 -10.75 13.21 8.17
N LEU A 18 -10.32 11.99 8.57
CA LEU A 18 -10.14 10.88 7.64
C LEU A 18 -11.47 10.44 7.02
N LYS A 19 -12.55 10.39 7.81
CA LYS A 19 -13.89 10.06 7.31
C LYS A 19 -14.34 11.04 6.24
N ASN A 20 -14.24 12.34 6.50
CA ASN A 20 -14.62 13.39 5.56
C ASN A 20 -13.74 13.38 4.30
N LEU A 21 -12.44 13.08 4.44
CA LEU A 21 -11.54 12.88 3.29
C LEU A 21 -11.94 11.66 2.47
N ALA A 22 -12.29 10.54 3.10
CA ALA A 22 -12.74 9.34 2.39
C ALA A 22 -14.01 9.64 1.56
N ASP A 23 -14.98 10.36 2.12
CA ASP A 23 -16.19 10.77 1.42
C ASP A 23 -15.89 11.72 0.26
N THR A 24 -14.99 12.69 0.45
CA THR A 24 -14.58 13.62 -0.60
C THR A 24 -13.85 12.91 -1.74
N ILE A 25 -12.88 12.03 -1.41
CA ILE A 25 -12.09 11.29 -2.40
C ILE A 25 -13.00 10.33 -3.17
N SER A 26 -13.86 9.57 -2.49
CA SER A 26 -14.75 8.61 -3.14
C SER A 26 -15.71 9.28 -4.12
N LYS A 27 -16.26 10.45 -3.74
CA LYS A 27 -17.09 11.25 -4.62
C LYS A 27 -16.33 11.70 -5.87
N LYS A 28 -15.15 12.28 -5.70
CA LYS A 28 -14.33 12.77 -6.81
C LYS A 28 -13.82 11.67 -7.73
N LEU A 29 -13.45 10.52 -7.18
CA LEU A 29 -13.08 9.34 -7.98
C LEU A 29 -14.28 8.78 -8.76
N THR A 30 -15.45 8.75 -8.15
CA THR A 30 -16.70 8.36 -8.83
C THR A 30 -16.99 9.30 -10.01
N GLU A 31 -16.96 10.62 -9.78
CA GLU A 31 -17.12 11.62 -10.82
C GLU A 31 -16.14 11.41 -11.99
N LYS A 32 -14.86 11.14 -11.69
CA LYS A 32 -13.83 10.88 -12.69
C LYS A 32 -14.10 9.60 -13.47
N GLN A 33 -14.51 8.50 -12.83
CA GLN A 33 -14.86 7.26 -13.53
C GLN A 33 -16.02 7.45 -14.51
N PHE A 34 -17.06 8.19 -14.13
CA PHE A 34 -18.17 8.49 -15.01
C PHE A 34 -17.80 9.38 -16.21
N GLN A 35 -16.66 10.08 -16.15
CA GLN A 35 -16.13 10.86 -17.28
C GLN A 35 -15.21 10.04 -18.19
N ASP A 36 -14.40 9.13 -17.61
CA ASP A 36 -13.25 8.54 -18.29
C ASP A 36 -13.48 7.05 -18.69
N GLU A 37 -14.46 6.35 -18.12
CA GLU A 37 -14.61 4.90 -18.28
C GLU A 37 -15.93 4.51 -18.96
N GLU A 38 -15.87 3.49 -19.83
CA GLU A 38 -17.05 2.93 -20.49
C GLU A 38 -18.02 2.22 -19.52
N ARG A 39 -17.49 1.68 -18.43
CA ARG A 39 -18.25 0.99 -17.37
C ARG A 39 -17.94 1.56 -16.01
N PRO A 40 -18.39 2.79 -15.75
CA PRO A 40 -18.13 3.45 -14.48
C PRO A 40 -18.87 2.74 -13.34
N ARG A 41 -18.25 2.74 -12.16
CA ARG A 41 -18.89 2.30 -10.92
C ARG A 41 -18.82 3.37 -9.84
N LYS A 42 -19.76 3.34 -8.93
CA LYS A 42 -19.68 4.17 -7.73
C LYS A 42 -18.59 3.64 -6.80
N ILE A 43 -17.68 4.51 -6.41
CA ILE A 43 -16.67 4.25 -5.38
C ILE A 43 -17.22 4.71 -4.04
N THR A 44 -17.12 3.87 -3.02
CA THR A 44 -17.59 4.18 -1.68
C THR A 44 -16.43 4.61 -0.79
N SER A 45 -16.71 5.38 0.27
CA SER A 45 -15.69 5.80 1.23
C SER A 45 -15.01 4.63 1.96
N ARG A 46 -15.66 3.48 2.06
CA ARG A 46 -15.07 2.26 2.64
C ARG A 46 -13.95 1.66 1.78
N GLU A 47 -13.87 2.02 0.51
CA GLU A 47 -12.80 1.59 -0.41
C GLU A 47 -11.58 2.51 -0.35
N ILE A 48 -11.65 3.62 0.39
CA ILE A 48 -10.55 4.55 0.56
C ILE A 48 -9.76 4.18 1.82
N LEU A 49 -8.55 3.72 1.62
CA LEU A 49 -7.63 3.35 2.69
C LEU A 49 -6.58 4.45 2.91
N PHE A 50 -6.23 4.69 4.15
CA PHE A 50 -5.25 5.70 4.52
C PHE A 50 -4.00 5.09 5.13
N GLY A 51 -2.84 5.57 4.70
CA GLY A 51 -1.58 5.42 5.41
C GLY A 51 -1.08 6.80 5.80
N CYS A 52 -0.80 7.02 7.07
CA CYS A 52 -0.30 8.27 7.59
C CYS A 52 1.02 8.05 8.33
N THR A 53 1.98 8.95 8.13
CA THR A 53 3.29 8.86 8.77
C THR A 53 3.88 10.25 9.00
N GLY A 54 4.65 10.43 10.07
CA GLY A 54 5.31 11.69 10.44
C GLY A 54 5.08 12.07 11.89
N THR A 55 4.94 13.36 12.18
CA THR A 55 4.81 13.88 13.54
C THR A 55 3.54 13.37 14.21
N ILE A 56 3.68 12.91 15.45
CA ILE A 56 2.61 12.41 16.32
C ILE A 56 2.06 13.57 17.16
N GLY A 57 0.74 13.58 17.42
CA GLY A 57 0.10 14.56 18.29
C GLY A 57 -0.22 15.93 17.66
N GLU A 58 0.23 16.18 16.44
CA GLU A 58 -0.14 17.40 15.71
C GLU A 58 -1.52 17.30 15.07
N LYS A 59 -2.22 18.42 15.00
CA LYS A 59 -3.51 18.51 14.32
C LYS A 59 -3.41 18.01 12.89
N PHE A 60 -4.32 17.09 12.50
CA PHE A 60 -4.33 16.56 11.14
C PHE A 60 -4.61 17.67 10.11
N PRO A 61 -3.80 17.81 9.05
CA PRO A 61 -3.86 18.96 8.13
C PRO A 61 -4.98 18.79 7.08
N TYR A 62 -6.22 18.60 7.54
CA TYR A 62 -7.40 18.30 6.72
C TYR A 62 -7.60 19.27 5.57
N GLU A 63 -7.58 20.57 5.86
CA GLU A 63 -7.86 21.62 4.87
C GLU A 63 -6.80 21.62 3.76
N LYS A 64 -5.52 21.49 4.12
CA LYS A 64 -4.42 21.42 3.14
C LYS A 64 -4.54 20.23 2.23
N ILE A 65 -4.92 19.07 2.76
CA ILE A 65 -5.09 17.84 1.97
C ILE A 65 -6.30 17.98 1.06
N THR A 66 -7.44 18.45 1.58
CA THR A 66 -8.68 18.61 0.83
C THR A 66 -8.49 19.49 -0.41
N LEU A 67 -7.75 20.59 -0.28
CA LEU A 67 -7.42 21.48 -1.40
C LEU A 67 -6.64 20.79 -2.53
N GLN A 68 -5.86 19.75 -2.22
CA GLN A 68 -5.04 19.03 -3.21
C GLN A 68 -5.78 17.86 -3.88
N ILE A 69 -6.89 17.37 -3.31
CA ILE A 69 -7.60 16.20 -3.85
C ILE A 69 -7.98 16.36 -5.32
N PRO A 70 -8.59 17.46 -5.79
CA PRO A 70 -8.94 17.60 -7.20
C PRO A 70 -7.72 17.48 -8.13
N ASN A 71 -6.62 18.13 -7.77
CA ASN A 71 -5.37 18.08 -8.54
C ASN A 71 -4.77 16.66 -8.57
N LEU A 72 -4.78 15.96 -7.45
CA LEU A 72 -4.28 14.58 -7.37
C LEU A 72 -5.12 13.64 -8.22
N ILE A 73 -6.44 13.73 -8.14
CA ILE A 73 -7.36 12.88 -8.91
C ILE A 73 -7.23 13.13 -10.41
N ASN A 74 -7.11 14.40 -10.83
CA ASN A 74 -6.91 14.74 -12.24
C ASN A 74 -5.56 14.23 -12.80
N LYS A 75 -4.59 13.98 -11.94
CA LYS A 75 -3.27 13.41 -12.33
C LYS A 75 -3.24 11.89 -12.36
N ILE A 76 -4.28 11.20 -11.94
CA ILE A 76 -4.35 9.73 -12.05
C ILE A 76 -4.25 9.34 -13.53
N ARG A 77 -3.36 8.39 -13.81
CA ARG A 77 -3.14 7.81 -15.14
C ARG A 77 -3.26 6.29 -15.03
N TYR A 78 -3.84 5.69 -16.04
CA TYR A 78 -4.00 4.24 -16.12
C TYR A 78 -2.77 3.53 -16.68
N THR A 79 -1.88 4.26 -17.37
CA THR A 79 -0.59 3.74 -17.84
C THR A 79 0.42 3.65 -16.71
N GLN A 80 1.01 2.47 -16.54
CA GLN A 80 2.04 2.22 -15.54
C GLN A 80 3.43 2.09 -16.20
N ASN A 81 4.45 2.65 -15.54
CA ASN A 81 5.84 2.47 -15.89
C ASN A 81 6.74 2.65 -14.67
N LYS A 82 8.02 2.29 -14.80
CA LYS A 82 9.01 2.37 -13.70
C LYS A 82 9.12 3.77 -13.08
N PHE A 83 8.95 4.83 -13.87
CA PHE A 83 9.03 6.21 -13.38
C PHE A 83 7.86 6.59 -12.47
N ILE A 84 6.66 6.06 -12.75
CA ILE A 84 5.48 6.30 -11.90
C ILE A 84 5.68 5.62 -10.54
N TRP A 85 6.15 4.38 -10.51
CA TRP A 85 6.48 3.67 -9.28
C TRP A 85 7.58 4.38 -8.49
N MET A 86 8.62 4.88 -9.17
CA MET A 86 9.67 5.69 -8.53
C MET A 86 9.11 6.96 -7.91
N LYS A 87 8.24 7.69 -8.62
CA LYS A 87 7.58 8.88 -8.07
C LYS A 87 6.71 8.57 -6.86
N ALA A 88 5.98 7.44 -6.89
CA ALA A 88 5.17 7.00 -5.76
C ALA A 88 6.06 6.68 -4.55
N ALA A 89 7.16 5.95 -4.74
CA ALA A 89 8.10 5.63 -3.66
C ALA A 89 8.75 6.89 -3.07
N LEU A 90 9.16 7.84 -3.92
CA LEU A 90 9.70 9.14 -3.47
C LEU A 90 8.63 9.95 -2.71
N GLY A 91 7.38 9.90 -3.15
CA GLY A 91 6.28 10.66 -2.55
C GLY A 91 5.89 10.21 -1.14
N ILE A 92 6.21 8.96 -0.76
CA ILE A 92 5.91 8.44 0.58
C ILE A 92 7.08 8.54 1.56
N MET A 93 8.28 8.93 1.11
CA MET A 93 9.46 9.07 1.96
C MET A 93 9.29 10.18 3.00
N THR A 94 9.91 9.97 4.15
CA THR A 94 10.03 10.99 5.21
C THR A 94 11.50 11.25 5.53
N THR A 95 12.12 10.39 6.34
CA THR A 95 13.54 10.44 6.71
C THR A 95 14.40 9.48 5.89
N ASP A 96 13.78 8.72 5.01
CA ASP A 96 14.47 7.79 4.11
C ASP A 96 15.51 8.50 3.24
N THR A 97 16.67 7.89 3.07
CA THR A 97 17.74 8.41 2.21
C THR A 97 17.59 7.98 0.75
N LYS A 98 16.84 6.90 0.50
CA LYS A 98 16.62 6.31 -0.83
C LYS A 98 15.20 5.76 -0.97
N PRO A 99 14.59 5.83 -2.16
CA PRO A 99 13.30 5.18 -2.40
C PRO A 99 13.45 3.65 -2.38
N LYS A 100 12.50 2.98 -1.72
CA LYS A 100 12.47 1.52 -1.63
C LYS A 100 11.44 0.98 -2.62
N ILE A 101 11.91 0.27 -3.64
CA ILE A 101 11.10 -0.35 -4.68
C ILE A 101 11.63 -1.77 -4.91
N ALA A 102 10.72 -2.73 -5.00
CA ALA A 102 11.04 -4.10 -5.40
C ALA A 102 10.01 -4.62 -6.39
N MET A 103 10.42 -5.50 -7.28
CA MET A 103 9.57 -6.11 -8.29
C MET A 103 10.02 -7.55 -8.54
N GLU A 104 9.06 -8.44 -8.69
CA GLU A 104 9.27 -9.85 -9.08
C GLU A 104 8.23 -10.26 -10.12
N GLU A 105 8.60 -11.22 -10.95
CA GLU A 105 7.70 -11.92 -11.85
C GLU A 105 7.75 -13.42 -11.53
N CYS A 106 6.60 -14.07 -11.51
CA CYS A 106 6.52 -15.52 -11.30
C CYS A 106 5.37 -16.13 -12.10
N LYS A 107 5.12 -17.43 -11.90
CA LYS A 107 3.99 -18.12 -12.53
C LYS A 107 3.04 -18.68 -11.47
N ILE A 108 1.74 -18.56 -11.73
CA ILE A 108 0.67 -19.31 -11.08
C ILE A 108 0.04 -20.21 -12.14
N GLY A 109 0.33 -21.51 -12.08
CA GLY A 109 0.01 -22.41 -13.18
C GLY A 109 0.81 -22.06 -14.43
N SER A 110 0.12 -21.81 -15.55
CA SER A 110 0.71 -21.36 -16.83
C SER A 110 0.90 -19.85 -16.89
N GLU A 111 0.16 -19.10 -16.09
CA GLU A 111 0.04 -17.66 -16.19
C GLU A 111 1.21 -16.93 -15.52
N LYS A 112 1.75 -15.92 -16.21
CA LYS A 112 2.75 -15.02 -15.65
C LYS A 112 2.05 -13.94 -14.82
N VAL A 113 2.53 -13.74 -13.60
CA VAL A 113 2.02 -12.72 -12.68
C VAL A 113 3.17 -11.84 -12.19
N LYS A 114 2.85 -10.59 -11.85
CA LYS A 114 3.79 -9.59 -11.38
C LYS A 114 3.48 -9.21 -9.94
N ILE A 115 4.52 -8.90 -9.19
CA ILE A 115 4.43 -8.36 -7.84
C ILE A 115 5.28 -7.10 -7.79
N TYR A 116 4.67 -5.98 -7.42
CA TYR A 116 5.33 -4.69 -7.21
C TYR A 116 5.24 -4.31 -5.74
N GLY A 117 6.30 -3.76 -5.20
CA GLY A 117 6.29 -3.23 -3.84
C GLY A 117 7.00 -1.90 -3.74
N ILE A 118 6.43 -0.99 -2.96
CA ILE A 118 7.07 0.23 -2.50
C ILE A 118 6.96 0.30 -0.98
N ALA A 119 7.99 0.82 -0.34
CA ALA A 119 8.01 1.00 1.10
C ALA A 119 8.74 2.27 1.51
N LYS A 120 8.53 2.69 2.75
CA LYS A 120 9.30 3.73 3.42
C LYS A 120 9.52 3.34 4.89
N GLY A 121 10.56 3.84 5.49
CA GLY A 121 10.98 3.65 6.88
C GLY A 121 12.50 3.61 6.98
N SER A 122 13.10 4.37 7.92
CA SER A 122 14.55 4.43 8.13
C SER A 122 14.95 4.62 9.59
N GLY A 123 14.00 4.84 10.49
CA GLY A 123 14.19 4.97 11.94
C GLY A 123 12.88 4.78 12.66
N MET A 124 12.90 4.67 13.98
CA MET A 124 11.79 4.24 14.83
C MET A 124 11.35 2.82 14.41
N ILE A 125 12.33 1.91 14.27
CA ILE A 125 12.12 0.54 13.79
C ILE A 125 12.64 -0.45 14.82
N ASP A 126 11.71 -1.24 15.37
CA ASP A 126 11.97 -2.38 16.25
C ASP A 126 11.16 -3.59 15.76
N PRO A 127 11.53 -4.84 16.09
CA PRO A 127 10.72 -6.01 15.74
C PRO A 127 9.23 -5.84 16.04
N ASP A 128 8.39 -6.44 15.19
CA ASP A 128 6.93 -6.34 15.17
C ASP A 128 6.35 -5.08 14.51
N MET A 129 7.02 -4.64 13.43
CA MET A 129 6.67 -3.53 12.54
C MET A 129 6.67 -2.15 13.20
N ALA A 130 7.68 -1.35 12.82
CA ALA A 130 7.82 -0.01 13.33
C ALA A 130 8.15 1.00 12.22
N THR A 131 7.37 2.10 12.10
CA THR A 131 7.51 3.24 11.19
C THR A 131 7.51 2.88 9.69
N THR A 132 7.11 1.66 9.37
CA THR A 132 7.12 1.16 8.00
C THR A 132 5.75 1.28 7.37
N LEU A 133 5.68 1.96 6.23
CA LEU A 133 4.56 1.84 5.32
C LEU A 133 5.00 1.03 4.11
N ALA A 134 4.38 -0.12 3.89
CA ALA A 134 4.65 -0.99 2.76
C ALA A 134 3.39 -1.26 1.95
N TYR A 135 3.47 -1.04 0.66
CA TYR A 135 2.36 -1.25 -0.28
C TYR A 135 2.81 -2.22 -1.35
N ILE A 136 2.14 -3.35 -1.43
CA ILE A 136 2.42 -4.42 -2.39
C ILE A 136 1.22 -4.56 -3.33
N PHE A 137 1.49 -4.74 -4.61
CA PHE A 137 0.48 -4.86 -5.65
C PHE A 137 0.78 -6.08 -6.51
N THR A 138 -0.25 -6.80 -6.93
CA THR A 138 -0.13 -7.92 -7.88
C THR A 138 -1.32 -7.93 -8.83
N ASP A 139 -1.08 -8.37 -10.04
CA ASP A 139 -2.12 -8.64 -11.05
C ASP A 139 -2.74 -10.04 -10.95
N ALA A 140 -2.21 -10.88 -10.05
CA ALA A 140 -2.68 -12.23 -9.81
C ALA A 140 -4.13 -12.31 -9.31
N SER A 141 -4.86 -13.37 -9.67
CA SER A 141 -6.18 -13.67 -9.14
C SER A 141 -6.07 -14.53 -7.88
N LEU A 142 -6.24 -13.91 -6.73
CA LEU A 142 -6.11 -14.51 -5.39
C LEU A 142 -7.27 -14.06 -4.50
N SER A 143 -7.75 -14.96 -3.63
CA SER A 143 -8.75 -14.56 -2.62
C SER A 143 -8.13 -13.72 -1.50
N ASN A 144 -8.93 -12.87 -0.87
CA ASN A 144 -8.49 -12.03 0.25
C ASN A 144 -7.92 -12.85 1.42
N ASP A 145 -8.49 -14.03 1.70
CA ASP A 145 -8.01 -14.92 2.75
C ASP A 145 -6.57 -15.43 2.44
N VAL A 146 -6.34 -15.86 1.19
CA VAL A 146 -5.01 -16.29 0.75
C VAL A 146 -4.01 -15.15 0.79
N LEU A 147 -4.36 -13.96 0.28
CA LEU A 147 -3.51 -12.78 0.33
C LEU A 147 -3.12 -12.41 1.76
N SER A 148 -4.10 -12.39 2.67
CA SER A 148 -3.86 -12.05 4.08
C SER A 148 -2.94 -13.06 4.77
N LYS A 149 -3.13 -14.36 4.52
CA LYS A 149 -2.28 -15.43 5.08
C LYS A 149 -0.86 -15.37 4.53
N LEU A 150 -0.71 -15.13 3.23
CA LEU A 150 0.61 -14.99 2.59
C LEU A 150 1.36 -13.78 3.14
N LEU A 151 0.68 -12.64 3.25
CA LEU A 151 1.29 -11.43 3.78
C LEU A 151 1.76 -11.65 5.23
N LYS A 152 0.89 -12.13 6.11
CA LYS A 152 1.23 -12.42 7.52
C LYS A 152 2.41 -13.37 7.66
N LYS A 153 2.43 -14.46 6.87
CA LYS A 153 3.52 -15.42 6.86
C LYS A 153 4.86 -14.79 6.50
N ASN A 154 4.88 -13.98 5.43
CA ASN A 154 6.11 -13.43 4.87
C ASN A 154 6.62 -12.19 5.63
N ILE A 155 5.74 -11.43 6.27
CA ILE A 155 6.14 -10.27 7.10
C ILE A 155 6.98 -10.71 8.28
N PHE A 156 6.70 -11.86 8.88
CA PHE A 156 7.41 -12.35 10.06
C PHE A 156 8.93 -12.42 9.88
N ASN A 157 9.39 -12.91 8.73
CA ASN A 157 10.82 -13.07 8.41
C ASN A 157 11.39 -11.91 7.58
N THR A 158 10.66 -10.82 7.39
CA THR A 158 11.09 -9.67 6.59
C THR A 158 10.96 -8.38 7.39
N PHE A 159 9.85 -7.70 7.33
CA PHE A 159 9.68 -6.43 8.04
C PHE A 159 9.72 -6.57 9.56
N ASN A 160 9.08 -7.61 10.13
CA ASN A 160 9.14 -7.86 11.58
C ASN A 160 10.52 -8.33 12.08
N ALA A 161 11.45 -8.60 11.19
CA ALA A 161 12.82 -8.97 11.55
C ALA A 161 13.80 -7.78 11.50
N ILE A 162 13.30 -6.56 11.23
CA ILE A 162 14.14 -5.35 11.20
C ILE A 162 14.18 -4.78 12.62
N SER A 163 15.38 -4.46 13.10
CA SER A 163 15.60 -3.62 14.28
C SER A 163 16.62 -2.55 13.90
N CYS A 164 16.33 -1.30 14.20
CA CYS A 164 17.17 -0.16 13.88
C CYS A 164 17.57 0.64 15.13
N ASP A 165 16.63 1.11 15.90
CA ASP A 165 16.83 1.97 17.08
C ASP A 165 16.06 1.53 18.33
N GLY A 166 15.31 0.43 18.26
CA GLY A 166 14.56 -0.13 19.39
C GLY A 166 13.25 0.59 19.71
N ASP A 167 12.84 1.55 18.89
CA ASP A 167 11.60 2.29 19.08
C ASP A 167 10.48 1.76 18.18
N THR A 168 9.29 1.51 18.75
CA THR A 168 8.10 1.05 18.03
C THR A 168 7.25 2.23 17.56
N SER A 169 6.77 2.20 16.32
CA SER A 169 5.90 3.23 15.76
C SER A 169 4.43 3.02 16.11
N THR A 170 3.64 4.08 15.94
CA THR A 170 2.18 4.06 16.10
C THR A 170 1.42 3.80 14.81
N ASN A 171 2.07 3.81 13.64
CA ASN A 171 1.41 3.90 12.34
C ASN A 171 1.92 2.89 11.30
N ASP A 172 2.45 1.76 11.74
CA ASP A 172 2.94 0.74 10.83
C ASP A 172 1.84 0.08 10.04
N MET A 173 2.11 -0.11 8.76
CA MET A 173 1.17 -0.76 7.88
C MET A 173 1.87 -1.47 6.72
N ALA A 174 1.57 -2.74 6.53
CA ALA A 174 1.85 -3.46 5.29
C ALA A 174 0.54 -3.91 4.67
N THR A 175 0.35 -3.59 3.39
CA THR A 175 -0.88 -3.89 2.67
C THR A 175 -0.56 -4.52 1.32
N ILE A 176 -1.31 -5.56 0.95
CA ILE A 176 -1.23 -6.18 -0.37
C ILE A 176 -2.56 -6.06 -1.11
N PHE A 177 -2.48 -5.67 -2.38
CA PHE A 177 -3.63 -5.52 -3.28
C PHE A 177 -3.48 -6.48 -4.47
N ALA A 178 -4.54 -7.21 -4.81
CA ALA A 178 -4.64 -7.99 -6.03
C ALA A 178 -5.67 -7.37 -6.97
N THR A 179 -5.28 -7.05 -8.21
CA THR A 179 -6.19 -6.48 -9.20
C THR A 179 -7.02 -7.53 -9.91
N ASN A 180 -6.59 -8.80 -9.85
CA ASN A 180 -7.21 -9.94 -10.53
C ASN A 180 -7.29 -9.77 -12.06
N GLU A 181 -6.32 -9.05 -12.67
CA GLU A 181 -6.28 -8.81 -14.11
C GLU A 181 -5.78 -10.02 -14.89
N VAL A 182 -4.92 -10.85 -14.28
CA VAL A 182 -4.44 -12.07 -14.91
C VAL A 182 -5.49 -13.17 -14.81
N ASN A 183 -5.73 -13.88 -15.92
CA ASN A 183 -6.72 -14.95 -16.03
C ASN A 183 -6.26 -16.29 -15.40
N ASN A 184 -5.41 -16.27 -14.39
CA ASN A 184 -5.16 -17.47 -13.61
C ASN A 184 -6.43 -17.87 -12.84
N LEU A 185 -6.67 -19.20 -12.72
CA LEU A 185 -7.74 -19.68 -11.85
C LEU A 185 -7.53 -19.12 -10.44
N GLN A 186 -8.56 -18.48 -9.90
CA GLN A 186 -8.47 -17.84 -8.57
C GLN A 186 -8.05 -18.86 -7.50
N ILE A 187 -6.93 -18.61 -6.85
CA ILE A 187 -6.45 -19.42 -5.74
C ILE A 187 -7.23 -19.05 -4.47
N LYS A 188 -7.93 -20.03 -3.90
CA LYS A 188 -8.76 -19.88 -2.68
C LYS A 188 -8.20 -20.64 -1.47
N ASN A 189 -7.13 -21.41 -1.67
CA ASN A 189 -6.49 -22.20 -0.61
C ASN A 189 -4.99 -21.93 -0.60
N ILE A 190 -4.45 -21.58 0.56
CA ILE A 190 -3.01 -21.33 0.74
C ILE A 190 -2.15 -22.57 0.51
N ASN A 191 -2.73 -23.76 0.66
CA ASN A 191 -2.03 -25.03 0.43
C ASN A 191 -2.03 -25.50 -1.04
N ASP A 192 -2.61 -24.71 -1.95
CA ASP A 192 -2.56 -25.01 -3.40
C ASP A 192 -1.10 -24.99 -3.88
N SER A 193 -0.66 -26.08 -4.49
CA SER A 193 0.71 -26.23 -4.96
C SER A 193 1.14 -25.15 -5.98
N LYS A 194 0.18 -24.59 -6.72
CA LYS A 194 0.40 -23.53 -7.72
C LYS A 194 0.86 -22.21 -7.12
N ILE A 195 0.63 -21.98 -5.80
CA ILE A 195 0.99 -20.72 -5.15
C ILE A 195 2.45 -20.64 -4.70
N LYS A 196 3.19 -21.75 -4.71
CA LYS A 196 4.56 -21.81 -4.17
C LYS A 196 5.51 -20.79 -4.79
N ASN A 197 5.46 -20.62 -6.11
CA ASN A 197 6.31 -19.63 -6.80
C ASN A 197 5.91 -18.20 -6.43
N PHE A 198 4.61 -17.92 -6.33
CA PHE A 198 4.11 -16.62 -5.90
C PHE A 198 4.54 -16.31 -4.45
N ASP A 199 4.38 -17.25 -3.54
CA ASP A 199 4.81 -17.11 -2.14
C ASP A 199 6.30 -16.79 -2.04
N LYS A 200 7.15 -17.50 -2.78
CA LYS A 200 8.60 -17.24 -2.86
C LYS A 200 8.90 -15.85 -3.41
N SER A 201 8.24 -15.43 -4.49
CA SER A 201 8.46 -14.12 -5.10
C SER A 201 7.94 -12.99 -4.22
N LEU A 202 6.82 -13.20 -3.52
CA LEU A 202 6.32 -12.25 -2.52
C LEU A 202 7.34 -12.08 -1.38
N ASN A 203 7.89 -13.18 -0.87
CA ASN A 203 8.95 -13.12 0.15
C ASN A 203 10.17 -12.33 -0.35
N ASN A 204 10.61 -12.56 -1.59
CA ASN A 204 11.73 -11.83 -2.18
C ASN A 204 11.44 -10.32 -2.27
N VAL A 205 10.23 -9.91 -2.70
CA VAL A 205 9.82 -8.50 -2.75
C VAL A 205 9.90 -7.88 -1.36
N LEU A 206 9.27 -8.52 -0.36
CA LEU A 206 9.25 -8.03 1.01
C LEU A 206 10.65 -7.95 1.61
N LEU A 207 11.48 -8.98 1.40
CA LEU A 207 12.87 -9.00 1.89
C LEU A 207 13.74 -7.93 1.22
N ASN A 208 13.58 -7.69 -0.07
CA ASN A 208 14.29 -6.64 -0.78
C ASN A 208 13.88 -5.24 -0.29
N LEU A 209 12.61 -5.03 0.02
CA LEU A 209 12.12 -3.76 0.61
C LEU A 209 12.66 -3.59 2.04
N ALA A 210 12.66 -4.66 2.84
CA ALA A 210 13.11 -4.64 4.23
C ALA A 210 14.62 -4.36 4.37
N LYS A 211 15.43 -4.80 3.41
CA LYS A 211 16.90 -4.60 3.40
C LYS A 211 17.36 -3.23 2.91
N ARG A 212 16.48 -2.42 2.39
CA ARG A 212 16.80 -1.08 1.81
C ARG A 212 16.48 0.03 2.78
#